data_eb15035ef27ae37fea61067d70a420be
#
_entry.id   eb15035ef27ae37fea61067d70a420be
#
_cell.length_a   1.000
_cell.length_b   1.000
_cell.length_c   1.000
_cell.angle_alpha   90.00
_cell.angle_beta   90.00
_cell.angle_gamma   90.00
#
_symmetry.space_group_name_H-M   'P 1'
#
loop_
_entity.id
_entity.type
_entity.pdbx_description
1 polymer ?
#
loop_
_entity_poly.entity_id
_entity_poly.type
_entity_poly.pdbx_seq_one_letter_code
_entity_poly.pdbx_strand_id
1 'polypeptide(L)'
;MIKILKLLIRLKFIFNSPSKCSLIVFDESYEDLNNFLPRSNYFLLQNRLENIDKIYISFRILKLIFRNYKDNLMTAYLVSIIDIVSPKIILTFIDNSFKFSDLAKLREKKCKFIAIQNGVRFQINESNYLANKNHVNYNKKIYLPYFFCFGKYEKFLYKKNNIQVKNFIPVGSLRLANFIEYKKNNKKILESFFYDICLMSEVDSWQSELKIPKLEEGFAKLTKYAIRFCREHNIKLVLCLKRNKAFADSFSREQEFFKKYLSIDEYEYLKKRFFFKKKDKFSSYKCMSKSKVVLGTVSTMLRENLAIGGKILSCNLTPTNIYDFPIKGICSIKNCSYNDFEERLILILRMKNKEYHSKVSNGGDYNMFFRKNYSSITKIKDELYKIRSLY
;
A
#
# COMPACT_ATOMS: atom_id res chain seq x y z
N MET A 1 11.51 -23.08 16.47
CA MET A 1 12.31 -24.15 15.88
C MET A 1 11.86 -24.49 14.44
N ILE A 2 10.61 -24.84 14.19
CA ILE A 2 10.08 -25.22 12.84
C ILE A 2 10.30 -24.14 11.77
N LYS A 3 10.14 -22.84 12.08
CA LYS A 3 10.37 -21.73 11.13
C LYS A 3 11.84 -21.62 10.70
N ILE A 4 12.77 -21.86 11.62
CA ILE A 4 14.21 -21.80 11.33
C ILE A 4 14.61 -23.00 10.47
N LEU A 5 14.09 -24.19 10.75
CA LEU A 5 14.36 -25.40 9.96
C LEU A 5 13.84 -25.23 8.51
N LYS A 6 12.61 -24.73 8.34
CA LYS A 6 12.05 -24.42 7.02
C LYS A 6 12.87 -23.35 6.28
N LEU A 7 13.45 -22.39 7.00
CA LEU A 7 14.34 -21.39 6.43
C LEU A 7 15.63 -22.05 5.92
N LEU A 8 16.27 -22.86 6.74
CA LEU A 8 17.55 -23.54 6.39
C LEU A 8 17.40 -24.46 5.17
N ILE A 9 16.29 -25.18 5.04
CA ILE A 9 16.00 -26.04 3.88
C ILE A 9 15.84 -25.22 2.58
N ARG A 10 15.32 -24.00 2.68
CA ARG A 10 15.08 -23.10 1.53
C ARG A 10 16.31 -22.31 1.12
N LEU A 11 17.21 -22.01 2.06
CA LEU A 11 18.37 -21.16 1.83
C LEU A 11 19.40 -21.83 0.90
N LYS A 12 19.76 -21.09 -0.15
CA LYS A 12 20.91 -21.43 -1.02
C LYS A 12 22.13 -20.61 -0.60
N PHE A 13 23.18 -21.31 -0.17
CA PHE A 13 24.47 -20.67 0.10
C PHE A 13 25.25 -20.55 -1.22
N ILE A 14 25.70 -19.32 -1.52
CA ILE A 14 26.48 -18.99 -2.72
C ILE A 14 27.86 -18.56 -2.25
N PHE A 15 28.88 -19.37 -2.55
CA PHE A 15 30.24 -19.15 -2.07
C PHE A 15 31.06 -18.15 -2.92
N ASN A 16 30.40 -17.51 -3.87
CA ASN A 16 30.99 -16.45 -4.69
C ASN A 16 30.44 -15.07 -4.27
N SER A 17 31.21 -14.03 -4.57
CA SER A 17 30.73 -12.65 -4.40
C SER A 17 29.65 -12.33 -5.45
N PRO A 18 28.63 -11.53 -5.10
CA PRO A 18 27.64 -11.08 -6.08
C PRO A 18 28.28 -10.20 -7.15
N SER A 19 27.72 -10.24 -8.35
CA SER A 19 28.15 -9.39 -9.48
C SER A 19 27.81 -7.93 -9.22
N LYS A 20 28.56 -7.02 -9.83
CA LYS A 20 28.23 -5.58 -9.85
C LYS A 20 26.88 -5.35 -10.54
N CYS A 21 26.07 -4.46 -9.98
CA CYS A 21 24.78 -4.09 -10.55
C CYS A 21 24.46 -2.63 -10.19
N SER A 22 24.05 -1.84 -11.16
CA SER A 22 23.77 -0.41 -10.95
C SER A 22 22.52 -0.15 -10.11
N LEU A 23 21.65 -1.16 -9.92
CA LEU A 23 20.41 -1.06 -9.19
C LEU A 23 20.24 -2.23 -8.23
N ILE A 24 19.93 -1.94 -6.98
CA ILE A 24 19.43 -2.92 -6.01
C ILE A 24 17.95 -2.65 -5.78
N VAL A 25 17.13 -3.73 -5.81
CA VAL A 25 15.80 -3.73 -5.21
C VAL A 25 15.93 -4.37 -3.85
N PHE A 26 15.53 -3.64 -2.80
CA PHE A 26 15.68 -4.06 -1.42
C PHE A 26 14.39 -4.69 -0.90
N ASP A 27 14.53 -5.84 -0.27
CA ASP A 27 13.55 -6.61 0.48
C ASP A 27 12.62 -7.49 -0.36
N GLU A 28 11.96 -6.99 -1.39
CA GLU A 28 11.08 -7.78 -2.26
C GLU A 28 11.19 -7.37 -3.71
N SER A 29 11.10 -8.34 -4.63
CA SER A 29 10.83 -8.04 -6.02
C SER A 29 9.32 -7.94 -6.22
N TYR A 30 8.84 -6.76 -6.58
CA TYR A 30 7.43 -6.55 -6.84
C TYR A 30 7.10 -6.82 -8.30
N GLU A 31 6.04 -7.59 -8.56
CA GLU A 31 5.53 -7.78 -9.93
C GLU A 31 5.20 -6.46 -10.62
N ASP A 32 4.84 -5.44 -9.83
CA ASP A 32 4.55 -4.10 -10.34
C ASP A 32 5.76 -3.41 -10.97
N LEU A 33 7.00 -3.85 -10.66
CA LEU A 33 8.21 -3.37 -11.32
C LEU A 33 8.40 -3.93 -12.72
N ASN A 34 7.95 -5.15 -12.99
CA ASN A 34 8.28 -5.90 -14.19
C ASN A 34 7.89 -5.16 -15.49
N ASN A 35 6.87 -4.28 -15.43
CA ASN A 35 6.44 -3.50 -16.60
C ASN A 35 7.44 -2.44 -17.03
N PHE A 36 8.35 -2.02 -16.17
CA PHE A 36 9.36 -1.01 -16.54
C PHE A 36 10.78 -1.35 -16.10
N LEU A 37 10.95 -2.36 -15.24
CA LEU A 37 12.23 -2.78 -14.70
C LEU A 37 12.30 -4.32 -14.71
N PRO A 38 12.77 -4.95 -15.80
CA PRO A 38 12.92 -6.40 -15.87
C PRO A 38 13.79 -6.95 -14.74
N ARG A 39 13.50 -8.16 -14.27
CA ARG A 39 14.22 -8.81 -13.15
C ARG A 39 15.72 -8.94 -13.39
N SER A 40 16.13 -9.06 -14.64
CA SER A 40 17.54 -9.11 -15.05
C SER A 40 18.33 -7.82 -14.80
N ASN A 41 17.64 -6.69 -14.63
CA ASN A 41 18.26 -5.36 -14.57
C ASN A 41 18.56 -4.88 -13.14
N TYR A 42 18.28 -5.71 -12.13
CA TYR A 42 18.57 -5.35 -10.75
C TYR A 42 19.02 -6.54 -9.91
N PHE A 43 19.82 -6.26 -8.90
CA PHE A 43 20.16 -7.20 -7.85
C PHE A 43 19.07 -7.15 -6.75
N LEU A 44 18.49 -8.31 -6.38
CA LEU A 44 17.53 -8.39 -5.29
C LEU A 44 18.26 -8.66 -3.98
N LEU A 45 18.20 -7.71 -3.05
CA LEU A 45 18.78 -7.83 -1.70
C LEU A 45 17.67 -8.06 -0.68
N GLN A 46 17.45 -9.32 -0.31
CA GLN A 46 16.42 -9.74 0.63
C GLN A 46 16.89 -9.60 2.07
N ASN A 47 15.99 -9.20 2.97
CA ASN A 47 16.29 -8.97 4.38
C ASN A 47 15.30 -9.67 5.33
N ARG A 48 14.08 -10.00 4.88
CA ARG A 48 13.08 -10.66 5.72
C ARG A 48 13.25 -12.16 5.66
N LEU A 49 13.21 -12.79 6.84
CA LEU A 49 13.41 -14.24 6.96
C LEU A 49 12.46 -15.06 6.08
N GLU A 50 11.22 -14.59 5.91
CA GLU A 50 10.22 -15.23 5.05
C GLU A 50 10.56 -15.16 3.56
N ASN A 51 11.38 -14.21 3.14
CA ASN A 51 11.69 -13.94 1.73
C ASN A 51 13.12 -14.32 1.33
N ILE A 52 14.04 -14.45 2.29
CA ILE A 52 15.43 -14.79 1.99
C ILE A 52 15.49 -16.21 1.38
N ASP A 53 16.03 -16.30 0.18
CA ASP A 53 16.27 -17.54 -0.55
C ASP A 53 17.76 -17.80 -0.83
N LYS A 54 18.61 -16.75 -0.73
CA LYS A 54 20.04 -16.82 -1.03
C LYS A 54 20.87 -16.07 -0.01
N ILE A 55 21.98 -16.66 0.39
CA ILE A 55 23.01 -16.03 1.21
C ILE A 55 24.34 -16.15 0.49
N TYR A 56 24.98 -15.02 0.26
CA TYR A 56 26.31 -14.97 -0.33
C TYR A 56 27.38 -15.04 0.75
N ILE A 57 28.32 -15.98 0.59
CA ILE A 57 29.46 -16.18 1.50
C ILE A 57 30.73 -16.26 0.65
N SER A 58 31.63 -15.28 0.82
CA SER A 58 32.95 -15.34 0.20
C SER A 58 33.97 -14.69 1.13
N PHE A 59 35.23 -14.98 0.95
CA PHE A 59 36.30 -14.37 1.76
C PHE A 59 36.20 -12.83 1.74
N ARG A 60 35.90 -12.27 0.58
CA ARG A 60 35.71 -10.82 0.41
C ARG A 60 34.53 -10.29 1.26
N ILE A 61 33.42 -11.02 1.28
CA ILE A 61 32.25 -10.64 2.10
C ILE A 61 32.60 -10.70 3.57
N LEU A 62 33.22 -11.80 4.02
CA LEU A 62 33.62 -11.98 5.41
C LEU A 62 34.56 -10.86 5.89
N LYS A 63 35.59 -10.52 5.09
CA LYS A 63 36.49 -9.39 5.37
C LYS A 63 35.75 -8.07 5.49
N LEU A 64 34.74 -7.81 4.62
CA LEU A 64 33.94 -6.59 4.67
C LEU A 64 32.97 -6.60 5.86
N ILE A 65 32.38 -7.73 6.21
CA ILE A 65 31.55 -7.87 7.41
C ILE A 65 32.37 -7.47 8.63
N PHE A 66 33.57 -8.02 8.78
CA PHE A 66 34.43 -7.70 9.90
C PHE A 66 34.74 -6.20 10.00
N ARG A 67 35.05 -5.59 8.86
CA ARG A 67 35.32 -4.12 8.78
C ARG A 67 34.09 -3.26 9.05
N ASN A 68 32.89 -3.71 8.62
CA ASN A 68 31.63 -2.96 8.76
C ASN A 68 30.86 -3.30 10.04
N TYR A 69 31.33 -4.31 10.81
CA TYR A 69 30.68 -4.68 12.04
C TYR A 69 30.82 -3.59 13.09
N LYS A 70 29.69 -3.20 13.67
CA LYS A 70 29.64 -2.32 14.85
C LYS A 70 28.86 -3.01 15.95
N ASP A 71 27.54 -3.14 15.76
CA ASP A 71 26.64 -3.72 16.78
C ASP A 71 25.69 -4.77 16.20
N ASN A 72 25.62 -4.91 14.86
CA ASN A 72 24.63 -5.77 14.22
C ASN A 72 25.17 -6.49 12.98
N LEU A 73 25.33 -7.79 13.09
CA LEU A 73 25.88 -8.65 12.03
C LEU A 73 25.08 -8.59 10.74
N MET A 74 23.74 -8.59 10.80
CA MET A 74 22.89 -8.48 9.61
C MET A 74 23.10 -7.14 8.90
N THR A 75 23.25 -6.05 9.64
CA THR A 75 23.54 -4.75 9.03
C THR A 75 24.92 -4.74 8.38
N ALA A 76 25.92 -5.30 9.02
CA ALA A 76 27.28 -5.42 8.47
C ALA A 76 27.28 -6.27 7.20
N TYR A 77 26.52 -7.37 7.16
CA TYR A 77 26.33 -8.21 5.97
C TYR A 77 25.71 -7.44 4.82
N LEU A 78 24.56 -6.79 5.05
CA LEU A 78 23.84 -6.03 4.01
C LEU A 78 24.69 -4.89 3.44
N VAL A 79 25.41 -4.18 4.31
CA VAL A 79 26.34 -3.13 3.92
C VAL A 79 27.49 -3.70 3.07
N SER A 80 28.02 -4.88 3.42
CA SER A 80 29.10 -5.54 2.67
C SER A 80 28.62 -5.98 1.28
N ILE A 81 27.39 -6.49 1.16
CA ILE A 81 26.78 -6.79 -0.13
C ILE A 81 26.62 -5.52 -0.98
N ILE A 82 26.13 -4.41 -0.39
CA ILE A 82 26.00 -3.13 -1.10
C ILE A 82 27.37 -2.63 -1.57
N ASP A 83 28.40 -2.71 -0.75
CA ASP A 83 29.76 -2.28 -1.12
C ASP A 83 30.36 -3.14 -2.27
N ILE A 84 30.01 -4.44 -2.36
CA ILE A 84 30.47 -5.34 -3.43
C ILE A 84 29.69 -5.12 -4.73
N VAL A 85 28.34 -5.08 -4.63
CA VAL A 85 27.45 -4.86 -5.80
C VAL A 85 27.66 -3.47 -6.38
N SER A 86 28.04 -2.50 -5.53
CA SER A 86 28.35 -1.11 -5.91
C SER A 86 27.24 -0.44 -6.73
N PRO A 87 25.99 -0.40 -6.20
CA PRO A 87 24.87 0.16 -6.94
C PRO A 87 24.95 1.69 -6.99
N LYS A 88 24.34 2.29 -8.03
CA LYS A 88 24.03 3.73 -8.06
C LYS A 88 22.74 4.04 -7.30
N ILE A 89 21.77 3.12 -7.35
CA ILE A 89 20.44 3.27 -6.75
C ILE A 89 20.08 2.02 -5.95
N ILE A 90 19.49 2.23 -4.78
CA ILE A 90 18.82 1.20 -3.98
C ILE A 90 17.34 1.59 -3.82
N LEU A 91 16.45 0.74 -4.32
CA LEU A 91 15.02 0.97 -4.39
C LEU A 91 14.29 0.06 -3.41
N THR A 92 13.30 0.57 -2.69
CA THR A 92 12.38 -0.25 -1.87
C THR A 92 10.92 0.18 -2.06
N PHE A 93 9.99 -0.77 -1.84
CA PHE A 93 8.55 -0.50 -1.71
C PHE A 93 8.08 -0.48 -0.26
N ILE A 94 9.03 -0.49 0.69
CA ILE A 94 8.72 -0.51 2.12
C ILE A 94 9.26 0.77 2.74
N ASP A 95 8.46 1.82 2.62
CA ASP A 95 8.77 3.18 3.07
C ASP A 95 8.89 3.33 4.60
N ASN A 96 8.43 2.32 5.36
CA ASN A 96 8.52 2.28 6.84
C ASN A 96 9.55 1.27 7.36
N SER A 97 10.52 0.87 6.54
CA SER A 97 11.59 -0.06 6.93
C SER A 97 12.70 0.63 7.72
N PHE A 98 12.87 0.27 8.99
CA PHE A 98 14.03 0.71 9.80
C PHE A 98 15.35 0.24 9.20
N LYS A 99 15.41 -0.99 8.69
CA LYS A 99 16.63 -1.53 8.09
C LYS A 99 17.05 -0.74 6.85
N PHE A 100 16.11 -0.39 5.99
CA PHE A 100 16.37 0.47 4.83
C PHE A 100 16.88 1.85 5.26
N SER A 101 16.25 2.44 6.28
CA SER A 101 16.67 3.71 6.87
C SER A 101 18.11 3.65 7.41
N ASP A 102 18.47 2.59 8.12
CA ASP A 102 19.82 2.43 8.66
C ASP A 102 20.87 2.30 7.56
N LEU A 103 20.57 1.52 6.53
CA LEU A 103 21.44 1.38 5.37
C LEU A 103 21.59 2.71 4.63
N ALA A 104 20.50 3.50 4.50
CA ALA A 104 20.55 4.82 3.89
C ALA A 104 21.48 5.76 4.64
N LYS A 105 21.37 5.86 5.98
CA LYS A 105 22.28 6.66 6.82
C LYS A 105 23.74 6.27 6.64
N LEU A 106 24.03 4.98 6.45
CA LEU A 106 25.39 4.46 6.30
C LEU A 106 25.97 4.64 4.90
N ARG A 107 25.15 4.70 3.85
CA ARG A 107 25.62 4.58 2.44
C ARG A 107 25.05 5.64 1.48
N GLU A 108 24.24 6.63 1.91
CA GLU A 108 23.69 7.65 1.01
C GLU A 108 24.74 8.51 0.28
N LYS A 109 25.95 8.60 0.82
CA LYS A 109 27.08 9.26 0.15
C LYS A 109 27.63 8.47 -1.03
N LYS A 110 27.40 7.15 -1.08
CA LYS A 110 27.88 6.25 -2.13
C LYS A 110 26.82 5.88 -3.17
N CYS A 111 25.55 5.81 -2.77
CA CYS A 111 24.44 5.45 -3.64
C CYS A 111 23.14 6.11 -3.17
N LYS A 112 22.17 6.25 -4.08
CA LYS A 112 20.89 6.89 -3.78
C LYS A 112 19.89 5.87 -3.25
N PHE A 113 19.27 6.17 -2.12
CA PHE A 113 18.22 5.37 -1.49
C PHE A 113 16.85 5.98 -1.79
N ILE A 114 15.98 5.21 -2.46
CA ILE A 114 14.67 5.66 -2.93
C ILE A 114 13.62 4.69 -2.40
N ALA A 115 12.64 5.20 -1.66
CA ALA A 115 11.46 4.45 -1.27
C ALA A 115 10.28 4.83 -2.17
N ILE A 116 9.54 3.84 -2.68
CA ILE A 116 8.29 4.04 -3.41
C ILE A 116 7.13 3.66 -2.50
N GLN A 117 6.15 4.52 -2.40
CA GLN A 117 4.96 4.28 -1.61
C GLN A 117 4.08 3.19 -2.25
N ASN A 118 3.73 2.18 -1.46
CA ASN A 118 2.88 1.06 -1.91
C ASN A 118 1.46 1.06 -1.32
N GLY A 119 1.18 1.90 -0.34
CA GLY A 119 -0.12 1.98 0.33
C GLY A 119 -0.27 3.25 1.14
N VAL A 120 -1.49 3.53 1.60
CA VAL A 120 -1.77 4.65 2.49
C VAL A 120 -1.09 4.44 3.85
N ARG A 121 -0.74 5.55 4.50
CA ARG A 121 -0.28 5.59 5.89
C ARG A 121 -1.28 6.39 6.71
N PHE A 122 -1.38 6.04 7.99
CA PHE A 122 -2.28 6.72 8.92
C PHE A 122 -1.55 7.84 9.66
N GLN A 123 -2.32 8.77 10.22
CA GLN A 123 -1.79 9.71 11.19
C GLN A 123 -1.60 8.94 12.51
N ILE A 124 -0.35 8.62 12.81
CA ILE A 124 -0.02 7.91 14.03
C ILE A 124 0.55 8.93 15.00
N ASN A 125 -0.15 9.14 16.11
CA ASN A 125 0.35 9.90 17.25
C ASN A 125 0.93 8.92 18.28
N GLU A 126 1.82 9.39 19.13
CA GLU A 126 2.54 8.59 20.13
C GLU A 126 1.61 7.73 20.99
N SER A 127 0.44 8.25 21.39
CA SER A 127 -0.53 7.53 22.21
C SER A 127 -1.10 6.26 21.56
N ASN A 128 -1.18 6.21 20.23
CA ASN A 128 -1.75 5.07 19.52
C ASN A 128 -0.73 3.97 19.23
N TYR A 129 0.54 4.30 19.26
CA TYR A 129 1.63 3.35 19.11
C TYR A 129 2.09 2.75 20.43
N LEU A 130 1.94 3.46 21.53
CA LEU A 130 2.33 3.00 22.88
C LEU A 130 1.61 1.72 23.32
N ALA A 131 0.49 1.39 22.68
CA ALA A 131 -0.19 0.12 22.93
C ALA A 131 0.60 -1.11 22.43
N ASN A 132 1.64 -0.94 21.60
CA ASN A 132 2.38 -2.04 20.97
C ASN A 132 3.89 -1.93 21.20
N LYS A 133 4.32 -2.14 22.44
CA LYS A 133 5.74 -2.11 22.85
C LYS A 133 6.65 -3.07 22.06
N ASN A 134 6.10 -4.02 21.30
CA ASN A 134 6.86 -5.10 20.70
C ASN A 134 7.24 -4.87 19.22
N HIS A 135 6.66 -3.91 18.52
CA HIS A 135 6.87 -3.79 17.05
C HIS A 135 7.54 -2.53 16.56
N VAL A 136 7.64 -1.47 17.35
CA VAL A 136 8.30 -0.24 16.92
C VAL A 136 9.15 0.35 18.04
N ASN A 137 10.42 0.55 17.75
CA ASN A 137 11.30 1.32 18.62
C ASN A 137 11.02 2.83 18.39
N TYR A 138 10.16 3.43 19.21
CA TYR A 138 9.65 4.81 19.07
C TYR A 138 10.73 5.88 19.07
N ASN A 139 11.87 5.57 19.68
CA ASN A 139 13.00 6.48 19.76
C ASN A 139 13.78 6.52 18.44
N LYS A 140 13.46 5.65 17.48
CA LYS A 140 14.18 5.55 16.21
C LYS A 140 13.42 6.20 15.07
N LYS A 141 13.90 7.35 14.60
CA LYS A 141 13.38 8.01 13.41
C LYS A 141 13.74 7.24 12.15
N ILE A 142 12.74 7.01 11.28
CA ILE A 142 12.97 6.51 9.93
C ILE A 142 13.48 7.67 9.08
N TYR A 143 14.54 7.43 8.31
CA TYR A 143 15.14 8.38 7.39
C TYR A 143 15.03 7.88 5.96
N LEU A 144 14.47 8.70 5.06
CA LEU A 144 14.32 8.43 3.64
C LEU A 144 14.96 9.57 2.82
N PRO A 145 16.11 9.35 2.15
CA PRO A 145 16.72 10.35 1.28
C PRO A 145 15.81 10.80 0.15
N TYR A 146 15.15 9.86 -0.53
CA TYR A 146 14.15 10.11 -1.56
C TYR A 146 12.91 9.28 -1.31
N PHE A 147 11.76 9.92 -1.40
CA PHE A 147 10.47 9.26 -1.26
C PHE A 147 9.56 9.59 -2.44
N PHE A 148 9.31 8.58 -3.27
CA PHE A 148 8.36 8.61 -4.37
C PHE A 148 6.97 8.32 -3.82
N CYS A 149 6.19 9.37 -3.60
CA CYS A 149 4.93 9.32 -2.87
C CYS A 149 3.72 9.48 -3.79
N PHE A 150 2.54 9.19 -3.25
CA PHE A 150 1.29 9.32 -4.00
C PHE A 150 0.99 10.75 -4.40
N GLY A 151 1.06 11.69 -3.46
CA GLY A 151 0.72 13.08 -3.70
C GLY A 151 1.36 14.02 -2.69
N LYS A 152 0.97 15.30 -2.75
CA LYS A 152 1.53 16.33 -1.85
C LYS A 152 1.08 16.14 -0.39
N TYR A 153 -0.04 15.46 -0.15
CA TYR A 153 -0.54 15.14 1.19
C TYR A 153 0.49 14.37 2.04
N GLU A 154 1.28 13.51 1.44
CA GLU A 154 2.30 12.73 2.13
C GLU A 154 3.32 13.61 2.86
N LYS A 155 3.67 14.78 2.30
CA LYS A 155 4.57 15.73 2.98
C LYS A 155 4.01 16.21 4.32
N PHE A 156 2.69 16.43 4.38
CA PHE A 156 2.00 16.79 5.62
C PHE A 156 1.93 15.60 6.60
N LEU A 157 1.55 14.44 6.10
CA LEU A 157 1.38 13.23 6.90
C LEU A 157 2.70 12.77 7.53
N TYR A 158 3.78 12.71 6.75
CA TYR A 158 5.08 12.19 7.20
C TYR A 158 5.78 13.14 8.19
N LYS A 159 5.50 14.45 8.13
CA LYS A 159 5.96 15.40 9.15
C LYS A 159 5.35 15.14 10.53
N LYS A 160 4.13 14.58 10.58
CA LYS A 160 3.45 14.21 11.84
C LYS A 160 3.90 12.84 12.36
N ASN A 161 4.42 12.00 11.48
CA ASN A 161 4.94 10.69 11.82
C ASN A 161 6.45 10.79 12.06
N ASN A 162 7.02 9.87 12.80
CA ASN A 162 8.46 9.88 13.10
C ASN A 162 9.31 9.44 11.89
N ILE A 163 9.00 10.00 10.69
CA ILE A 163 9.66 9.71 9.43
C ILE A 163 10.24 11.01 8.86
N GLN A 164 11.55 11.08 8.79
CA GLN A 164 12.28 12.18 8.19
C GLN A 164 12.53 11.89 6.71
N VAL A 165 11.88 12.65 5.84
CA VAL A 165 12.07 12.56 4.38
C VAL A 165 12.82 13.80 3.91
N LYS A 166 13.94 13.59 3.18
CA LYS A 166 14.74 14.69 2.61
C LYS A 166 14.11 15.25 1.33
N ASN A 167 13.69 14.36 0.42
CA ASN A 167 13.11 14.73 -0.86
C ASN A 167 11.77 14.00 -1.08
N PHE A 168 10.66 14.74 -1.05
CA PHE A 168 9.34 14.24 -1.45
C PHE A 168 9.11 14.45 -2.94
N ILE A 169 8.85 13.39 -3.67
CA ILE A 169 8.60 13.42 -5.11
C ILE A 169 7.24 12.77 -5.39
N PRO A 170 6.19 13.54 -5.63
CA PRO A 170 4.89 13.00 -6.00
C PRO A 170 4.95 12.32 -7.36
N VAL A 171 4.71 11.02 -7.38
CA VAL A 171 4.74 10.18 -8.60
C VAL A 171 3.43 9.42 -8.83
N GLY A 172 2.52 9.41 -7.84
CA GLY A 172 1.27 8.64 -7.91
C GLY A 172 1.46 7.16 -7.57
N SER A 173 0.47 6.36 -7.92
CA SER A 173 0.47 4.92 -7.66
C SER A 173 1.01 4.13 -8.85
N LEU A 174 2.07 3.36 -8.61
CA LEU A 174 2.62 2.43 -9.59
C LEU A 174 1.62 1.32 -9.97
N ARG A 175 0.88 0.80 -8.97
CA ARG A 175 -0.15 -0.23 -9.21
C ARG A 175 -1.29 0.28 -10.08
N LEU A 176 -1.77 1.49 -9.79
CA LEU A 176 -2.78 2.14 -10.63
C LEU A 176 -2.30 2.33 -12.05
N ALA A 177 -1.06 2.78 -12.24
CA ALA A 177 -0.47 2.97 -13.57
C ALA A 177 -0.40 1.65 -14.36
N ASN A 178 0.04 0.56 -13.71
CA ASN A 178 0.04 -0.77 -14.31
C ASN A 178 -1.38 -1.25 -14.68
N PHE A 179 -2.37 -0.95 -13.85
CA PHE A 179 -3.77 -1.28 -14.18
C PHE A 179 -4.28 -0.48 -15.38
N ILE A 180 -3.94 0.80 -15.47
CA ILE A 180 -4.34 1.65 -16.61
C ILE A 180 -3.71 1.14 -17.91
N GLU A 181 -2.44 0.75 -17.90
CA GLU A 181 -1.79 0.11 -19.07
C GLU A 181 -2.47 -1.21 -19.43
N TYR A 182 -2.75 -2.06 -18.43
CA TYR A 182 -3.51 -3.29 -18.64
C TYR A 182 -4.88 -3.01 -19.28
N LYS A 183 -5.60 -1.99 -18.80
CA LYS A 183 -6.92 -1.58 -19.32
C LYS A 183 -6.84 -1.13 -20.78
N LYS A 184 -5.81 -0.36 -21.14
CA LYS A 184 -5.61 0.09 -22.55
C LYS A 184 -5.47 -1.09 -23.50
N ASN A 185 -4.78 -2.15 -23.07
CA ASN A 185 -4.53 -3.34 -23.87
C ASN A 185 -5.69 -4.34 -23.88
N ASN A 186 -6.70 -4.15 -23.00
CA ASN A 186 -7.83 -5.07 -22.79
C ASN A 186 -9.17 -4.34 -22.80
N LYS A 187 -9.44 -3.52 -23.82
CA LYS A 187 -10.61 -2.60 -23.89
C LYS A 187 -11.96 -3.26 -23.69
N LYS A 188 -12.17 -4.50 -24.14
CA LYS A 188 -13.48 -5.21 -24.10
C LYS A 188 -13.99 -5.55 -22.69
N ILE A 189 -13.19 -5.40 -21.62
CA ILE A 189 -13.52 -5.96 -20.29
C ILE A 189 -14.30 -4.97 -19.39
N LEU A 190 -14.39 -3.65 -19.72
CA LEU A 190 -14.72 -2.63 -18.72
C LEU A 190 -15.71 -1.55 -19.18
N GLU A 191 -16.58 -1.80 -20.15
CA GLU A 191 -17.39 -0.73 -20.78
C GLU A 191 -18.70 -0.37 -20.07
N SER A 192 -19.17 -1.13 -19.07
CA SER A 192 -20.39 -0.78 -18.32
C SER A 192 -20.26 -0.95 -16.82
N PHE A 193 -20.95 -0.09 -16.07
CA PHE A 193 -21.13 -0.30 -14.64
C PHE A 193 -22.06 -1.49 -14.42
N PHE A 194 -21.61 -2.41 -13.55
CA PHE A 194 -22.38 -3.61 -13.19
C PHE A 194 -22.93 -3.50 -11.77
N TYR A 195 -22.24 -2.75 -10.92
CA TYR A 195 -22.61 -2.49 -9.53
C TYR A 195 -22.85 -1.00 -9.30
N ASP A 196 -23.76 -0.68 -8.39
CA ASP A 196 -23.94 0.70 -7.96
C ASP A 196 -22.89 1.05 -6.90
N ILE A 197 -22.63 0.14 -5.98
CA ILE A 197 -21.72 0.33 -4.87
C ILE A 197 -20.71 -0.81 -4.79
N CYS A 198 -19.42 -0.46 -4.68
CA CYS A 198 -18.34 -1.36 -4.29
C CYS A 198 -17.86 -1.01 -2.89
N LEU A 199 -18.14 -1.87 -1.92
CA LEU A 199 -17.54 -1.78 -0.58
C LEU A 199 -16.16 -2.44 -0.61
N MET A 200 -15.11 -1.70 -0.28
CA MET A 200 -13.75 -2.22 -0.18
C MET A 200 -13.53 -2.82 1.19
N SER A 201 -13.25 -4.12 1.27
CA SER A 201 -12.93 -4.75 2.54
C SER A 201 -11.58 -4.24 3.08
N GLU A 202 -11.60 -3.84 4.36
CA GLU A 202 -10.42 -3.30 5.05
C GLU A 202 -9.99 -4.18 6.23
N VAL A 203 -10.54 -5.38 6.34
CA VAL A 203 -10.15 -6.35 7.36
C VAL A 203 -8.71 -6.77 7.16
N ASP A 204 -7.90 -6.64 8.20
CA ASP A 204 -6.49 -7.03 8.17
C ASP A 204 -6.07 -7.73 9.46
N SER A 205 -5.30 -8.80 9.31
CA SER A 205 -4.81 -9.62 10.44
C SER A 205 -3.90 -8.84 11.40
N TRP A 206 -3.19 -7.82 10.90
CA TRP A 206 -2.28 -7.03 11.73
C TRP A 206 -2.98 -5.94 12.54
N GLN A 207 -4.23 -5.59 12.22
CA GLN A 207 -5.00 -4.59 12.97
C GLN A 207 -5.31 -5.04 14.40
N SER A 208 -5.62 -6.33 14.58
CA SER A 208 -5.84 -6.91 15.90
C SER A 208 -4.56 -6.97 16.75
N GLU A 209 -3.41 -7.21 16.11
CA GLU A 209 -2.10 -7.24 16.77
C GLU A 209 -1.63 -5.83 17.19
N LEU A 210 -1.94 -4.81 16.39
CA LEU A 210 -1.55 -3.42 16.64
C LEU A 210 -2.47 -2.69 17.63
N LYS A 211 -3.55 -3.31 18.10
CA LYS A 211 -4.58 -2.65 18.95
C LYS A 211 -4.97 -1.27 18.42
N ILE A 212 -5.09 -1.15 17.09
CA ILE A 212 -5.46 0.12 16.46
C ILE A 212 -6.90 0.44 16.86
N PRO A 213 -7.15 1.57 17.54
CA PRO A 213 -8.43 1.80 18.18
C PRO A 213 -9.57 1.79 17.17
N LYS A 214 -10.53 0.87 17.38
CA LYS A 214 -11.88 0.91 16.80
C LYS A 214 -12.00 0.92 15.26
N LEU A 215 -10.92 0.65 14.50
CA LEU A 215 -11.04 0.58 13.03
C LEU A 215 -11.98 -0.56 12.61
N GLU A 216 -11.88 -1.72 13.27
CA GLU A 216 -12.75 -2.86 13.00
C GLU A 216 -14.23 -2.53 13.28
N GLU A 217 -14.52 -1.87 14.42
CA GLU A 217 -15.86 -1.45 14.77
C GLU A 217 -16.41 -0.41 13.78
N GLY A 218 -15.59 0.57 13.39
CA GLY A 218 -15.97 1.57 12.39
C GLY A 218 -16.26 0.95 11.02
N PHE A 219 -15.45 -0.01 10.59
CA PHE A 219 -15.68 -0.72 9.33
C PHE A 219 -16.88 -1.67 9.40
N ALA A 220 -17.12 -2.32 10.53
CA ALA A 220 -18.33 -3.11 10.77
C ALA A 220 -19.58 -2.25 10.68
N LYS A 221 -19.58 -1.06 11.31
CA LYS A 221 -20.68 -0.08 11.24
C LYS A 221 -20.93 0.36 9.80
N LEU A 222 -19.85 0.69 9.03
CA LEU A 222 -19.95 1.03 7.62
C LEU A 222 -20.57 -0.11 6.80
N THR A 223 -20.17 -1.35 7.08
CA THR A 223 -20.71 -2.54 6.40
C THR A 223 -22.22 -2.68 6.64
N LYS A 224 -22.68 -2.51 7.89
CA LYS A 224 -24.10 -2.53 8.23
C LYS A 224 -24.87 -1.41 7.53
N TYR A 225 -24.33 -0.21 7.50
CA TYR A 225 -24.93 0.93 6.79
C TYR A 225 -25.06 0.63 5.28
N ALA A 226 -24.02 0.09 4.66
CA ALA A 226 -24.04 -0.26 3.25
C ALA A 226 -25.07 -1.38 2.92
N ILE A 227 -25.18 -2.41 3.79
CA ILE A 227 -26.16 -3.48 3.64
C ILE A 227 -27.58 -2.91 3.76
N ARG A 228 -27.85 -2.15 4.82
CA ARG A 228 -29.15 -1.52 5.06
C ARG A 228 -29.57 -0.65 3.88
N PHE A 229 -28.72 0.27 3.45
CA PHE A 229 -28.95 1.16 2.32
C PHE A 229 -29.28 0.38 1.03
N CYS A 230 -28.49 -0.65 0.72
CA CYS A 230 -28.69 -1.40 -0.50
C CYS A 230 -29.98 -2.24 -0.50
N ARG A 231 -30.46 -2.66 0.67
CA ARG A 231 -31.75 -3.33 0.82
C ARG A 231 -32.93 -2.35 0.66
N GLU A 232 -32.86 -1.23 1.39
CA GLU A 232 -33.93 -0.21 1.40
C GLU A 232 -34.16 0.42 0.01
N HIS A 233 -33.05 0.63 -0.75
CA HIS A 233 -33.10 1.28 -2.06
C HIS A 233 -32.97 0.34 -3.26
N ASN A 234 -32.97 -0.98 -3.04
CA ASN A 234 -32.78 -2.00 -4.10
C ASN A 234 -31.51 -1.73 -4.96
N ILE A 235 -30.39 -1.43 -4.30
CA ILE A 235 -29.12 -1.04 -4.91
C ILE A 235 -28.19 -2.25 -5.05
N LYS A 236 -27.48 -2.38 -6.18
CA LYS A 236 -26.54 -3.47 -6.44
C LYS A 236 -25.22 -3.25 -5.69
N LEU A 237 -25.06 -3.95 -4.57
CA LEU A 237 -23.82 -3.97 -3.78
C LEU A 237 -22.88 -5.07 -4.26
N VAL A 238 -21.58 -4.79 -4.27
CA VAL A 238 -20.51 -5.78 -4.28
C VAL A 238 -19.51 -5.51 -3.15
N LEU A 239 -19.07 -6.55 -2.45
CA LEU A 239 -17.98 -6.49 -1.49
C LEU A 239 -16.70 -6.99 -2.15
N CYS A 240 -15.74 -6.08 -2.35
CA CYS A 240 -14.42 -6.42 -2.83
C CYS A 240 -13.54 -6.89 -1.67
N LEU A 241 -13.35 -8.21 -1.55
CA LEU A 241 -12.52 -8.81 -0.50
C LEU A 241 -11.04 -8.42 -0.66
N LYS A 242 -10.36 -8.21 0.45
CA LYS A 242 -8.94 -7.86 0.47
C LYS A 242 -8.06 -9.07 0.12
N ARG A 243 -8.48 -10.25 0.52
CA ARG A 243 -7.74 -11.50 0.31
C ARG A 243 -8.50 -12.45 -0.61
N ASN A 244 -7.78 -13.31 -1.30
CA ASN A 244 -8.37 -14.34 -2.13
C ASN A 244 -8.31 -15.71 -1.43
N LYS A 245 -9.07 -16.70 -1.96
CA LYS A 245 -9.07 -18.07 -1.43
C LYS A 245 -7.69 -18.74 -1.42
N ALA A 246 -6.73 -18.29 -2.26
CA ALA A 246 -5.37 -18.83 -2.27
C ALA A 246 -4.58 -18.51 -0.99
N PHE A 247 -5.04 -17.54 -0.18
CA PHE A 247 -4.54 -17.23 1.14
C PHE A 247 -5.57 -17.68 2.18
N ALA A 248 -5.77 -18.99 2.32
CA ALA A 248 -6.86 -19.60 3.10
C ALA A 248 -7.03 -18.97 4.49
N ASP A 249 -5.95 -18.81 5.27
CA ASP A 249 -6.01 -18.22 6.62
C ASP A 249 -6.51 -16.78 6.61
N SER A 250 -6.06 -15.99 5.65
CA SER A 250 -6.47 -14.57 5.55
C SER A 250 -7.90 -14.41 5.06
N PHE A 251 -8.36 -15.32 4.20
CA PHE A 251 -9.74 -15.37 3.73
C PHE A 251 -10.68 -15.81 4.86
N SER A 252 -10.30 -16.82 5.65
CA SER A 252 -11.06 -17.27 6.82
C SER A 252 -11.22 -16.14 7.83
N ARG A 253 -10.16 -15.40 8.15
CA ARG A 253 -10.21 -14.25 9.08
C ARG A 253 -11.15 -13.14 8.59
N GLU A 254 -11.17 -12.88 7.29
CA GLU A 254 -12.07 -11.89 6.71
C GLU A 254 -13.54 -12.34 6.85
N GLN A 255 -13.82 -13.62 6.65
CA GLN A 255 -15.15 -14.19 6.89
C GLN A 255 -15.53 -14.19 8.38
N GLU A 256 -14.60 -14.57 9.27
CA GLU A 256 -14.77 -14.55 10.72
C GLU A 256 -15.10 -13.15 11.23
N PHE A 257 -14.44 -12.12 10.68
CA PHE A 257 -14.77 -10.73 10.97
C PHE A 257 -16.24 -10.43 10.66
N PHE A 258 -16.71 -10.74 9.45
CA PHE A 258 -18.10 -10.47 9.08
C PHE A 258 -19.09 -11.28 9.92
N LYS A 259 -18.81 -12.54 10.23
CA LYS A 259 -19.64 -13.36 11.11
C LYS A 259 -19.71 -12.81 12.54
N LYS A 260 -18.61 -12.21 13.03
CA LYS A 260 -18.55 -11.62 14.36
C LYS A 260 -19.41 -10.38 14.50
N TYR A 261 -19.45 -9.53 13.47
CA TYR A 261 -20.05 -8.19 13.56
C TYR A 261 -21.43 -8.06 12.91
N LEU A 262 -21.81 -8.99 12.04
CA LEU A 262 -23.08 -8.98 11.32
C LEU A 262 -24.06 -10.01 11.91
N SER A 263 -25.36 -9.75 11.80
CA SER A 263 -26.37 -10.79 12.00
C SER A 263 -26.25 -11.89 10.95
N ILE A 264 -26.84 -13.05 11.21
CA ILE A 264 -26.85 -14.19 10.25
C ILE A 264 -27.44 -13.73 8.91
N ASP A 265 -28.54 -13.00 8.93
CA ASP A 265 -29.20 -12.51 7.72
C ASP A 265 -28.35 -11.45 6.97
N GLU A 266 -27.71 -10.52 7.66
CA GLU A 266 -26.78 -9.56 7.06
C GLU A 266 -25.56 -10.26 6.44
N TYR A 267 -25.01 -11.27 7.14
CA TYR A 267 -23.88 -12.03 6.64
C TYR A 267 -24.23 -12.82 5.38
N GLU A 268 -25.35 -13.54 5.38
CA GLU A 268 -25.78 -14.31 4.18
C GLU A 268 -26.14 -13.39 3.00
N TYR A 269 -26.71 -12.21 3.29
CA TYR A 269 -26.90 -11.18 2.27
C TYR A 269 -25.59 -10.73 1.64
N LEU A 270 -24.57 -10.44 2.48
CA LEU A 270 -23.28 -9.95 2.04
C LEU A 270 -22.46 -11.04 1.33
N LYS A 271 -22.49 -12.27 1.85
CA LYS A 271 -21.77 -13.44 1.30
C LYS A 271 -22.09 -13.72 -0.15
N LYS A 272 -23.36 -13.55 -0.56
CA LYS A 272 -23.80 -13.66 -1.95
C LYS A 272 -23.21 -12.58 -2.87
N ARG A 273 -22.61 -11.52 -2.31
CA ARG A 273 -22.07 -10.35 -2.98
C ARG A 273 -20.54 -10.25 -2.88
N PHE A 274 -19.89 -11.29 -2.39
CA PHE A 274 -18.44 -11.36 -2.33
C PHE A 274 -17.82 -11.41 -3.71
N PHE A 275 -16.97 -10.47 -4.02
CA PHE A 275 -16.13 -10.52 -5.21
C PHE A 275 -14.83 -11.25 -4.85
N PHE A 276 -14.72 -12.48 -5.29
CA PHE A 276 -13.53 -13.29 -5.08
C PHE A 276 -12.43 -12.85 -6.05
N LYS A 277 -11.29 -12.48 -5.52
CA LYS A 277 -10.08 -12.26 -6.32
C LYS A 277 -9.65 -13.61 -6.90
N LYS A 278 -9.75 -13.76 -8.22
CA LYS A 278 -9.05 -14.82 -8.95
C LYS A 278 -7.54 -14.55 -8.86
N LYS A 279 -6.68 -15.43 -9.39
CA LYS A 279 -5.21 -15.21 -9.47
C LYS A 279 -4.82 -13.98 -10.32
N ASP A 280 -5.71 -13.04 -10.50
CA ASP A 280 -5.55 -11.82 -11.26
C ASP A 280 -5.18 -10.66 -10.32
N LYS A 281 -3.99 -10.12 -10.48
CA LYS A 281 -3.46 -9.00 -9.69
C LYS A 281 -4.32 -7.73 -9.77
N PHE A 282 -5.13 -7.58 -10.82
CA PHE A 282 -6.00 -6.43 -11.02
C PHE A 282 -7.47 -6.66 -10.64
N SER A 283 -7.79 -7.77 -9.99
CA SER A 283 -9.19 -8.10 -9.66
C SER A 283 -9.90 -7.01 -8.86
N SER A 284 -9.23 -6.37 -7.88
CA SER A 284 -9.82 -5.25 -7.11
C SER A 284 -10.08 -4.02 -7.97
N TYR A 285 -9.15 -3.68 -8.87
CA TYR A 285 -9.33 -2.57 -9.82
C TYR A 285 -10.47 -2.84 -10.81
N LYS A 286 -10.64 -4.09 -11.26
CA LYS A 286 -11.76 -4.49 -12.10
C LYS A 286 -13.08 -4.36 -11.37
N CYS A 287 -13.16 -4.79 -10.10
CA CYS A 287 -14.34 -4.61 -9.27
C CYS A 287 -14.68 -3.13 -9.09
N MET A 288 -13.69 -2.31 -8.71
CA MET A 288 -13.79 -0.87 -8.57
C MET A 288 -14.29 -0.20 -9.86
N SER A 289 -13.69 -0.52 -11.02
CA SER A 289 -14.04 0.09 -12.31
C SER A 289 -15.45 -0.24 -12.80
N LYS A 290 -16.04 -1.32 -12.30
CA LYS A 290 -17.41 -1.75 -12.62
C LYS A 290 -18.47 -1.20 -11.66
N SER A 291 -18.10 -0.28 -10.78
CA SER A 291 -18.97 0.27 -9.74
C SER A 291 -19.12 1.78 -9.88
N LYS A 292 -20.35 2.29 -9.68
CA LYS A 292 -20.65 3.73 -9.78
C LYS A 292 -19.99 4.51 -8.63
N VAL A 293 -19.98 3.93 -7.42
CA VAL A 293 -19.38 4.55 -6.22
C VAL A 293 -18.57 3.50 -5.47
N VAL A 294 -17.40 3.89 -4.96
CA VAL A 294 -16.56 3.03 -4.12
C VAL A 294 -16.63 3.53 -2.68
N LEU A 295 -16.99 2.64 -1.75
CA LEU A 295 -17.05 2.89 -0.30
C LEU A 295 -15.87 2.25 0.42
N GLY A 296 -15.42 2.87 1.49
CA GLY A 296 -14.40 2.36 2.40
C GLY A 296 -14.04 3.39 3.45
N THR A 297 -13.10 3.08 4.35
CA THR A 297 -12.60 4.03 5.35
C THR A 297 -11.28 4.62 4.90
N VAL A 298 -10.25 3.78 4.70
CA VAL A 298 -8.85 4.20 4.50
C VAL A 298 -8.14 3.48 3.34
N SER A 299 -8.86 2.74 2.52
CA SER A 299 -8.26 1.98 1.44
C SER A 299 -7.51 2.86 0.44
N THR A 300 -6.32 2.42 0.01
CA THR A 300 -5.59 3.05 -1.10
C THR A 300 -6.44 3.16 -2.36
N MET A 301 -7.33 2.17 -2.58
CA MET A 301 -8.23 2.13 -3.73
C MET A 301 -9.18 3.34 -3.79
N LEU A 302 -9.55 3.94 -2.66
CA LEU A 302 -10.35 5.17 -2.65
C LEU A 302 -9.58 6.34 -3.27
N ARG A 303 -8.31 6.51 -2.87
CA ARG A 303 -7.44 7.57 -3.42
C ARG A 303 -7.18 7.36 -4.90
N GLU A 304 -6.95 6.12 -5.30
CA GLU A 304 -6.70 5.72 -6.69
C GLU A 304 -7.93 5.92 -7.56
N ASN A 305 -9.12 5.51 -7.08
CA ASN A 305 -10.36 5.71 -7.83
C ASN A 305 -10.69 7.20 -8.02
N LEU A 306 -10.51 8.00 -6.96
CA LEU A 306 -10.72 9.44 -7.04
C LEU A 306 -9.75 10.11 -8.03
N ALA A 307 -8.49 9.67 -8.08
CA ALA A 307 -7.48 10.20 -8.99
C ALA A 307 -7.81 9.99 -10.47
N ILE A 308 -8.44 8.85 -10.82
CA ILE A 308 -8.84 8.53 -12.20
C ILE A 308 -10.23 9.05 -12.58
N GLY A 309 -10.85 9.85 -11.71
CA GLY A 309 -12.17 10.46 -11.98
C GLY A 309 -13.36 9.61 -11.52
N GLY A 310 -13.16 8.56 -10.73
CA GLY A 310 -14.25 7.79 -10.13
C GLY A 310 -14.84 8.47 -8.90
N LYS A 311 -16.08 8.12 -8.55
CA LYS A 311 -16.74 8.60 -7.34
C LYS A 311 -16.42 7.68 -6.16
N ILE A 312 -16.21 8.27 -4.98
CA ILE A 312 -15.96 7.56 -3.73
C ILE A 312 -16.79 8.17 -2.61
N LEU A 313 -16.97 7.41 -1.53
CA LEU A 313 -17.33 7.93 -0.22
C LEU A 313 -16.45 7.25 0.83
N SER A 314 -15.51 7.99 1.39
CA SER A 314 -14.71 7.55 2.54
C SER A 314 -15.48 7.84 3.82
N CYS A 315 -15.69 6.81 4.64
CA CYS A 315 -16.49 6.90 5.85
C CYS A 315 -15.63 6.55 7.07
N ASN A 316 -15.19 7.56 7.80
CA ASN A 316 -14.56 7.32 9.10
C ASN A 316 -15.65 7.28 10.19
N LEU A 317 -16.17 6.09 10.48
CA LEU A 317 -17.19 5.87 11.52
C LEU A 317 -16.57 5.52 12.89
N THR A 318 -15.30 5.85 13.08
CA THR A 318 -14.59 5.72 14.37
C THR A 318 -14.57 7.05 15.11
N PRO A 319 -14.36 7.06 16.43
CA PRO A 319 -14.24 8.30 17.21
C PRO A 319 -12.92 9.04 17.01
N THR A 320 -11.97 8.45 16.25
CA THR A 320 -10.64 9.02 16.07
C THR A 320 -10.44 9.67 14.70
N ASN A 321 -9.59 10.69 14.63
CA ASN A 321 -9.21 11.38 13.38
C ASN A 321 -8.13 10.65 12.58
N ILE A 322 -7.58 9.56 13.12
CA ILE A 322 -6.47 8.81 12.49
C ILE A 322 -6.86 8.30 11.11
N TYR A 323 -8.12 7.94 10.95
CA TYR A 323 -8.67 7.37 9.72
C TYR A 323 -9.40 8.39 8.85
N ASP A 324 -9.24 9.68 9.13
CA ASP A 324 -9.83 10.71 8.28
C ASP A 324 -9.22 10.66 6.88
N PHE A 325 -10.07 10.71 5.88
CA PHE A 325 -9.61 10.79 4.50
C PHE A 325 -8.89 12.12 4.26
N PRO A 326 -7.79 12.15 3.47
CA PRO A 326 -7.00 13.37 3.28
C PRO A 326 -7.75 14.49 2.57
N ILE A 327 -8.84 14.17 1.90
CA ILE A 327 -9.67 15.09 1.12
C ILE A 327 -11.00 15.28 1.82
N LYS A 328 -11.41 16.52 2.00
CA LYS A 328 -12.71 16.89 2.55
C LYS A 328 -13.76 17.12 1.45
N GLY A 329 -14.99 17.33 1.85
CA GLY A 329 -16.10 17.65 0.96
C GLY A 329 -17.02 16.45 0.72
N ILE A 330 -17.60 16.38 -0.48
CA ILE A 330 -18.61 15.37 -0.82
C ILE A 330 -18.08 13.92 -0.68
N CYS A 331 -16.79 13.71 -0.88
CA CYS A 331 -16.14 12.41 -0.95
C CYS A 331 -15.78 11.78 0.41
N SER A 332 -16.03 12.49 1.52
CA SER A 332 -15.69 12.00 2.86
C SER A 332 -16.73 12.40 3.90
N ILE A 333 -16.98 11.50 4.84
CA ILE A 333 -17.88 11.72 5.98
C ILE A 333 -17.28 11.10 7.24
N LYS A 334 -17.55 11.69 8.37
CA LYS A 334 -16.99 11.28 9.65
C LYS A 334 -18.04 11.21 10.73
N ASN A 335 -17.95 10.17 11.57
CA ASN A 335 -18.77 9.95 12.78
C ASN A 335 -20.25 10.33 12.58
N CYS A 336 -20.82 9.88 11.46
CA CYS A 336 -22.17 10.22 11.04
C CYS A 336 -23.22 9.20 11.52
N SER A 337 -24.48 9.64 11.54
CA SER A 337 -25.65 8.77 11.65
C SER A 337 -25.88 7.98 10.35
N TYR A 338 -26.80 7.01 10.39
CA TYR A 338 -27.23 6.32 9.17
C TYR A 338 -27.90 7.30 8.20
N ASN A 339 -28.74 8.20 8.68
CA ASN A 339 -29.44 9.17 7.83
C ASN A 339 -28.46 10.10 7.08
N ASP A 340 -27.43 10.63 7.77
CA ASP A 340 -26.40 11.44 7.11
C ASP A 340 -25.64 10.66 6.04
N PHE A 341 -25.34 9.37 6.32
CA PHE A 341 -24.70 8.48 5.38
C PHE A 341 -25.59 8.24 4.15
N GLU A 342 -26.85 7.92 4.38
CA GLU A 342 -27.86 7.66 3.34
C GLU A 342 -28.04 8.87 2.43
N GLU A 343 -28.31 10.05 2.98
CA GLU A 343 -28.46 11.30 2.22
C GLU A 343 -27.21 11.59 1.37
N ARG A 344 -26.02 11.44 1.96
CA ARG A 344 -24.75 11.66 1.27
C ARG A 344 -24.59 10.68 0.11
N LEU A 345 -24.91 9.42 0.31
CA LEU A 345 -24.74 8.37 -0.70
C LEU A 345 -25.74 8.51 -1.84
N ILE A 346 -27.01 8.85 -1.56
CA ILE A 346 -28.02 9.18 -2.57
C ILE A 346 -27.54 10.35 -3.43
N LEU A 347 -27.07 11.41 -2.78
CA LEU A 347 -26.57 12.59 -3.49
C LEU A 347 -25.42 12.22 -4.44
N ILE A 348 -24.42 11.44 -3.97
CA ILE A 348 -23.29 10.99 -4.79
C ILE A 348 -23.74 10.11 -5.96
N LEU A 349 -24.68 9.18 -5.73
CA LEU A 349 -25.18 8.29 -6.77
C LEU A 349 -25.86 9.06 -7.90
N ARG A 350 -26.64 10.11 -7.58
CA ARG A 350 -27.38 10.96 -8.53
C ARG A 350 -26.49 11.94 -9.29
N MET A 351 -25.39 12.40 -8.68
CA MET A 351 -24.50 13.38 -9.32
C MET A 351 -23.84 12.84 -10.59
N LYS A 352 -23.67 13.68 -11.61
CA LYS A 352 -22.73 13.42 -12.71
C LYS A 352 -21.29 13.53 -12.22
N ASN A 353 -20.35 12.83 -12.86
CA ASN A 353 -18.94 12.85 -12.43
C ASN A 353 -18.36 14.28 -12.36
N LYS A 354 -18.64 15.15 -13.34
CA LYS A 354 -18.14 16.53 -13.35
C LYS A 354 -18.62 17.32 -12.14
N GLU A 355 -19.89 17.20 -11.79
CA GLU A 355 -20.48 17.84 -10.62
C GLU A 355 -19.89 17.28 -9.31
N TYR A 356 -19.74 15.96 -9.21
CA TYR A 356 -19.12 15.34 -8.05
C TYR A 356 -17.70 15.89 -7.83
N HIS A 357 -16.87 15.92 -8.88
CA HIS A 357 -15.48 16.39 -8.77
C HIS A 357 -15.36 17.88 -8.49
N SER A 358 -16.31 18.71 -8.88
CA SER A 358 -16.34 20.13 -8.51
C SER A 358 -16.56 20.37 -7.01
N LYS A 359 -17.19 19.39 -6.32
CA LYS A 359 -17.45 19.41 -4.87
C LYS A 359 -16.39 18.70 -4.03
N VAL A 360 -15.35 18.16 -4.67
CA VAL A 360 -14.20 17.56 -4.00
C VAL A 360 -13.13 18.62 -3.79
N SER A 361 -12.89 19.00 -2.54
CA SER A 361 -11.85 19.97 -2.21
C SER A 361 -10.43 19.36 -2.33
N ASN A 362 -9.48 20.14 -2.86
CA ASN A 362 -8.07 19.74 -2.93
C ASN A 362 -7.80 18.35 -3.55
N GLY A 363 -8.56 18.00 -4.59
CA GLY A 363 -8.30 16.80 -5.39
C GLY A 363 -6.97 16.87 -6.15
N GLY A 364 -6.81 16.08 -7.17
CA GLY A 364 -5.64 16.09 -8.05
C GLY A 364 -4.33 15.76 -7.32
N ASP A 365 -3.27 16.53 -7.59
CA ASP A 365 -1.91 16.25 -7.10
C ASP A 365 -1.75 16.27 -5.58
N TYR A 366 -2.67 16.90 -4.84
CA TYR A 366 -2.67 16.84 -3.39
C TYR A 366 -2.99 15.41 -2.91
N ASN A 367 -4.03 14.82 -3.48
CA ASN A 367 -4.42 13.45 -3.16
C ASN A 367 -3.45 12.42 -3.74
N MET A 368 -3.28 12.46 -5.07
CA MET A 368 -2.46 11.51 -5.81
C MET A 368 -2.08 12.12 -7.16
N PHE A 369 -0.79 12.14 -7.47
CA PHE A 369 -0.33 12.54 -8.79
C PHE A 369 -0.91 11.61 -9.84
N PHE A 370 -1.65 12.18 -10.78
CA PHE A 370 -2.22 11.48 -11.91
C PHE A 370 -2.33 12.39 -13.12
N ARG A 371 -1.84 11.94 -14.27
CA ARG A 371 -1.98 12.60 -15.55
C ARG A 371 -2.34 11.57 -16.62
N LYS A 372 -3.36 11.88 -17.42
CA LYS A 372 -3.84 10.97 -18.46
C LYS A 372 -2.75 10.60 -19.47
N ASN A 373 -1.89 11.55 -19.84
CA ASN A 373 -0.86 11.40 -20.86
C ASN A 373 0.56 11.24 -20.28
N TYR A 374 0.72 11.24 -18.97
CA TYR A 374 2.02 11.12 -18.30
C TYR A 374 1.88 10.22 -17.08
N SER A 375 2.09 8.91 -17.29
CA SER A 375 1.83 7.90 -16.28
C SER A 375 2.79 7.99 -15.09
N SER A 376 2.39 7.42 -13.95
CA SER A 376 3.29 7.27 -12.79
C SER A 376 4.54 6.46 -13.15
N ILE A 377 4.45 5.49 -14.05
CA ILE A 377 5.59 4.72 -14.54
C ILE A 377 6.58 5.64 -15.27
N THR A 378 6.08 6.48 -16.20
CA THR A 378 6.92 7.45 -16.92
C THR A 378 7.57 8.43 -15.95
N LYS A 379 6.77 8.97 -15.01
CA LYS A 379 7.26 9.89 -13.98
C LYS A 379 8.36 9.26 -13.13
N ILE A 380 8.18 8.00 -12.69
CA ILE A 380 9.19 7.27 -11.92
C ILE A 380 10.47 7.09 -12.73
N LYS A 381 10.38 6.69 -14.01
CA LYS A 381 11.56 6.54 -14.90
C LYS A 381 12.35 7.84 -15.03
N ASP A 382 11.65 8.94 -15.28
CA ASP A 382 12.26 10.26 -15.44
C ASP A 382 12.97 10.73 -14.17
N GLU A 383 12.34 10.54 -13.02
CA GLU A 383 12.94 10.90 -11.73
C GLU A 383 14.12 9.99 -11.37
N LEU A 384 14.05 8.69 -11.67
CA LEU A 384 15.20 7.78 -11.52
C LEU A 384 16.36 8.18 -12.41
N TYR A 385 16.08 8.58 -13.66
CA TYR A 385 17.11 9.06 -14.58
C TYR A 385 17.78 10.33 -14.06
N LYS A 386 17.00 11.34 -13.64
CA LYS A 386 17.51 12.58 -13.03
C LYS A 386 18.39 12.30 -11.80
N ILE A 387 17.91 11.44 -10.90
CA ILE A 387 18.66 11.09 -9.69
C ILE A 387 19.95 10.36 -10.04
N ARG A 388 19.95 9.52 -11.08
CA ARG A 388 21.12 8.79 -11.55
C ARG A 388 22.17 9.72 -12.20
N SER A 389 21.72 10.76 -12.91
CA SER A 389 22.60 11.71 -13.60
C SER A 389 23.31 12.70 -12.66
N LEU A 390 22.89 12.77 -11.40
CA LEU A 390 23.57 13.55 -10.35
C LEU A 390 24.88 12.89 -9.86
N TYR A 391 25.35 11.83 -10.51
CA TYR A 391 26.61 11.10 -10.29
C TYR A 391 27.23 10.75 -11.67
#